data_cfd46473360cc1cec8bc10ed27fa4d9d
#
_entry.id   cfd46473360cc1cec8bc10ed27fa4d9d
#
_cell.length_a   1.000
_cell.length_b   1.000
_cell.length_c   1.000
_cell.angle_alpha   90.00
_cell.angle_beta   90.00
_cell.angle_gamma   90.00
#
_symmetry.space_group_name_H-M   'P 1'
#
loop_
_entity.id
_entity.type
_entity.pdbx_description
1 polymer ?
#
loop_
_entity_poly.entity_id
_entity_poly.type
_entity_poly.pdbx_seq_one_letter_code
_entity_poly.pdbx_strand_id
1 'polypeptide(L)'
;MNFYTYGLSVYGNLPLIEPLETRESKKIEELALVIDTSYSTSGELVRAFLAETYTLLKGRENFFHRMNLHLIQADNAVRQDIPVKNEDDLIRAMNHFELRGGGGTDFRPAFEYVSQLCAEKKFSNLRGLLYFTDGMGTYPARRPAYDTAFLFLGDRFDDANVPPWAMKVVLDEEEFTGESARSASAL
;
A
#
# COMPACT_ATOMS: atom_id res chain seq x y z
N MET A 1 12.68 -28.30 -19.88
CA MET A 1 13.25 -29.52 -19.28
C MET A 1 12.14 -30.16 -18.43
N ASN A 2 11.77 -31.39 -18.67
CA ASN A 2 10.64 -31.99 -17.96
C ASN A 2 11.16 -32.54 -16.62
N PHE A 3 10.79 -31.91 -15.50
CA PHE A 3 11.24 -32.30 -14.15
C PHE A 3 10.89 -33.75 -13.78
N TYR A 4 9.83 -34.29 -14.37
CA TYR A 4 9.44 -35.70 -14.17
C TYR A 4 10.50 -36.68 -14.65
N THR A 5 11.03 -36.45 -15.84
CA THR A 5 12.11 -37.27 -16.41
C THR A 5 13.43 -37.13 -15.67
N TYR A 6 13.73 -35.95 -15.15
CA TYR A 6 14.89 -35.70 -14.31
C TYR A 6 14.79 -36.43 -12.96
N GLY A 7 13.63 -36.35 -12.32
CA GLY A 7 13.36 -37.06 -11.07
C GLY A 7 13.50 -38.58 -11.19
N LEU A 8 13.00 -39.17 -12.27
CA LEU A 8 13.13 -40.60 -12.56
C LEU A 8 14.58 -41.01 -12.78
N SER A 9 15.41 -40.17 -13.37
CA SER A 9 16.83 -40.48 -13.61
C SER A 9 17.71 -40.36 -12.38
N VAL A 10 17.35 -39.53 -11.39
CA VAL A 10 18.12 -39.23 -10.18
C VAL A 10 17.65 -40.06 -8.97
N TYR A 11 16.33 -40.24 -8.85
CA TYR A 11 15.72 -40.84 -7.66
C TYR A 11 15.04 -42.21 -7.94
N GLY A 12 15.22 -42.77 -9.13
CA GLY A 12 14.62 -44.04 -9.51
C GLY A 12 13.11 -43.96 -9.59
N ASN A 13 12.40 -44.97 -9.12
CA ASN A 13 10.94 -45.04 -9.19
C ASN A 13 10.19 -44.27 -8.10
N LEU A 14 10.83 -43.36 -7.36
CA LEU A 14 10.14 -42.50 -6.43
C LEU A 14 9.38 -41.42 -7.20
N PRO A 15 8.05 -41.38 -7.13
CA PRO A 15 7.31 -40.28 -7.71
C PRO A 15 7.71 -39.01 -6.95
N LEU A 16 8.33 -38.06 -7.69
CA LEU A 16 8.36 -36.68 -7.19
C LEU A 16 6.90 -36.26 -7.06
N ILE A 17 6.43 -36.20 -5.84
CA ILE A 17 5.20 -35.48 -5.53
C ILE A 17 5.54 -34.04 -5.85
N GLU A 18 5.17 -33.60 -7.06
CA GLU A 18 5.10 -32.17 -7.32
C GLU A 18 4.30 -31.60 -6.16
N PRO A 19 4.85 -30.61 -5.40
CA PRO A 19 4.01 -29.93 -4.43
C PRO A 19 2.76 -29.52 -5.21
N LEU A 20 1.62 -30.11 -4.84
CA LEU A 20 0.32 -29.74 -5.37
C LEU A 20 0.37 -28.24 -5.53
N GLU A 21 0.22 -27.75 -6.78
CA GLU A 21 0.08 -26.33 -7.05
C GLU A 21 -0.81 -25.83 -5.94
N THR A 22 -0.21 -25.11 -5.00
CA THR A 22 -0.97 -24.59 -3.88
C THR A 22 -2.03 -23.79 -4.57
N ARG A 23 -3.28 -24.30 -4.59
CA ARG A 23 -4.44 -23.53 -5.00
C ARG A 23 -4.20 -22.20 -4.33
N GLU A 24 -3.88 -21.17 -5.12
CA GLU A 24 -3.80 -19.81 -4.62
C GLU A 24 -5.08 -19.64 -3.82
N SER A 25 -4.94 -19.79 -2.51
CA SER A 25 -6.09 -19.61 -1.65
C SER A 25 -6.45 -18.18 -1.95
N LYS A 26 -7.64 -17.98 -2.49
CA LYS A 26 -8.22 -16.72 -2.89
C LYS A 26 -8.26 -15.79 -1.67
N LYS A 27 -7.09 -15.38 -1.21
CA LYS A 27 -6.92 -14.54 -0.02
C LYS A 27 -7.34 -13.13 -0.39
N ILE A 28 -8.20 -12.57 0.42
CA ILE A 28 -8.52 -11.15 0.39
C ILE A 28 -7.18 -10.43 0.57
N GLU A 29 -6.85 -9.54 -0.35
CA GLU A 29 -5.69 -8.67 -0.19
C GLU A 29 -6.09 -7.50 0.69
N GLU A 30 -5.56 -7.46 1.89
CA GLU A 30 -5.86 -6.44 2.89
C GLU A 30 -4.69 -5.49 3.02
N LEU A 31 -4.95 -4.21 2.83
CA LEU A 31 -3.94 -3.17 2.78
C LEU A 31 -4.44 -1.91 3.51
N ALA A 32 -3.57 -1.27 4.27
CA ALA A 32 -3.79 0.07 4.79
C ALA A 32 -2.94 1.06 3.99
N LEU A 33 -3.58 2.08 3.43
CA LEU A 33 -2.93 3.18 2.73
C LEU A 33 -3.10 4.43 3.57
N VAL A 34 -2.02 4.91 4.18
CA VAL A 34 -2.02 6.13 4.99
C VAL A 34 -1.41 7.27 4.19
N ILE A 35 -2.11 8.37 4.16
CA ILE A 35 -1.68 9.61 3.52
C ILE A 35 -1.39 10.63 4.61
N ASP A 36 -0.16 11.11 4.65
CA ASP A 36 0.21 12.26 5.44
C ASP A 36 -0.47 13.51 4.88
N THR A 37 -1.21 14.17 5.75
CA THR A 37 -1.93 15.41 5.43
C THR A 37 -1.36 16.59 6.20
N SER A 38 -0.11 16.51 6.61
CA SER A 38 0.62 17.64 7.21
C SER A 38 0.75 18.80 6.22
N TYR A 39 1.12 19.97 6.72
CA TYR A 39 1.17 21.21 5.95
C TYR A 39 2.06 21.16 4.71
N SER A 40 3.09 20.31 4.72
CA SER A 40 4.05 20.14 3.62
C SER A 40 3.53 19.32 2.44
N THR A 41 2.43 18.58 2.64
CA THR A 41 1.88 17.66 1.62
C THR A 41 0.87 18.39 0.73
N SER A 42 1.13 18.47 -0.58
CA SER A 42 0.21 19.11 -1.53
C SER A 42 -0.88 18.16 -1.99
N GLY A 43 -2.11 18.68 -2.16
CA GLY A 43 -3.24 17.88 -2.63
C GLY A 43 -3.07 17.35 -4.06
N GLU A 44 -2.25 17.98 -4.89
CA GLU A 44 -1.95 17.51 -6.26
C GLU A 44 -1.09 16.26 -6.23
N LEU A 45 -0.06 16.24 -5.38
CA LEU A 45 0.82 15.08 -5.19
C LEU A 45 0.04 13.87 -4.67
N VAL A 46 -0.86 14.10 -3.71
CA VAL A 46 -1.70 13.02 -3.18
C VAL A 46 -2.62 12.45 -4.26
N ARG A 47 -3.21 13.29 -5.11
CA ARG A 47 -4.06 12.83 -6.22
C ARG A 47 -3.26 12.02 -7.24
N ALA A 48 -2.07 12.49 -7.60
CA ALA A 48 -1.19 11.75 -8.49
C ALA A 48 -0.82 10.38 -7.91
N PHE A 49 -0.46 10.33 -6.63
CA PHE A 49 -0.17 9.08 -5.93
C PHE A 49 -1.37 8.11 -5.91
N LEU A 50 -2.57 8.61 -5.64
CA LEU A 50 -3.78 7.78 -5.66
C LEU A 50 -4.09 7.25 -7.06
N ALA A 51 -3.89 8.07 -8.10
CA ALA A 51 -4.10 7.66 -9.49
C ALA A 51 -3.14 6.56 -9.90
N GLU A 52 -1.86 6.68 -9.52
CA GLU A 52 -0.86 5.64 -9.80
C GLU A 52 -1.12 4.37 -8.99
N THR A 53 -1.47 4.51 -7.71
CA THR A 53 -1.89 3.38 -6.89
C THR A 53 -3.06 2.64 -7.55
N TYR A 54 -4.05 3.36 -8.07
CA TYR A 54 -5.17 2.76 -8.82
C TYR A 54 -4.69 2.00 -10.05
N THR A 55 -3.79 2.58 -10.84
CA THR A 55 -3.25 1.97 -12.05
C THR A 55 -2.50 0.68 -11.75
N LEU A 56 -1.65 0.68 -10.72
CA LEU A 56 -0.92 -0.50 -10.25
C LEU A 56 -1.85 -1.60 -9.74
N LEU A 57 -2.90 -1.24 -9.02
CA LEU A 57 -3.89 -2.19 -8.51
C LEU A 57 -4.76 -2.77 -9.62
N LYS A 58 -5.12 -1.96 -10.62
CA LYS A 58 -5.89 -2.38 -11.79
C LYS A 58 -5.15 -3.41 -12.66
N GLY A 59 -3.83 -3.32 -12.72
CA GLY A 59 -2.99 -4.28 -13.46
C GLY A 59 -2.93 -5.68 -12.84
N ARG A 60 -3.42 -5.87 -11.62
CA ARG A 60 -3.45 -7.17 -10.95
C ARG A 60 -4.80 -7.84 -11.17
N GLU A 61 -4.80 -8.98 -11.87
CA GLU A 61 -6.01 -9.78 -12.09
C GLU A 61 -6.73 -10.09 -10.78
N ASN A 62 -8.02 -9.77 -10.72
CA ASN A 62 -8.91 -10.03 -9.58
C ASN A 62 -8.60 -9.28 -8.27
N PHE A 63 -7.69 -8.28 -8.27
CA PHE A 63 -7.41 -7.52 -7.04
C PHE A 63 -8.69 -6.89 -6.49
N PHE A 64 -9.44 -6.17 -7.31
CA PHE A 64 -10.67 -5.47 -6.91
C PHE A 64 -11.82 -6.37 -6.48
N HIS A 65 -11.80 -7.66 -6.84
CA HIS A 65 -12.85 -8.59 -6.41
C HIS A 65 -12.69 -9.06 -4.97
N ARG A 66 -11.55 -8.78 -4.32
CA ARG A 66 -11.18 -9.34 -3.01
C ARG A 66 -10.33 -8.43 -2.17
N MET A 67 -10.38 -7.15 -2.45
CA MET A 67 -9.63 -6.20 -1.66
C MET A 67 -10.40 -5.76 -0.42
N ASN A 68 -9.67 -5.48 0.63
CA ASN A 68 -10.10 -4.74 1.79
C ASN A 68 -9.02 -3.67 2.06
N LEU A 69 -9.24 -2.49 1.51
CA LEU A 69 -8.31 -1.37 1.62
C LEU A 69 -8.93 -0.31 2.52
N HIS A 70 -8.16 0.23 3.45
CA HIS A 70 -8.50 1.42 4.19
C HIS A 70 -7.63 2.58 3.72
N LEU A 71 -8.25 3.63 3.19
CA LEU A 71 -7.59 4.87 2.81
C LEU A 71 -7.71 5.85 3.98
N ILE A 72 -6.60 6.07 4.68
CA ILE A 72 -6.54 6.80 5.94
C ILE A 72 -5.79 8.11 5.71
N GLN A 73 -6.38 9.21 6.14
CA GLN A 73 -5.72 10.51 6.20
C GLN A 73 -5.29 10.79 7.63
N ALA A 74 -4.02 11.16 7.81
CA ALA A 74 -3.47 11.44 9.14
C ALA A 74 -2.41 12.55 9.07
N ASP A 75 -2.35 13.35 10.11
CA ASP A 75 -1.26 14.27 10.42
C ASP A 75 -0.69 13.92 11.80
N ASN A 76 -0.94 14.71 12.85
CA ASN A 76 -0.70 14.34 14.24
C ASN A 76 -1.87 13.54 14.86
N ALA A 77 -2.91 13.26 14.08
CA ALA A 77 -4.05 12.43 14.45
C ALA A 77 -4.67 11.83 13.17
N VAL A 78 -5.44 10.77 13.30
CA VAL A 78 -6.26 10.26 12.18
C VAL A 78 -7.41 11.22 11.93
N ARG A 79 -7.52 11.71 10.70
CA ARG A 79 -8.53 12.70 10.27
C ARG A 79 -9.69 12.06 9.53
N GLN A 80 -9.41 11.03 8.77
CA GLN A 80 -10.43 10.30 8.00
C GLN A 80 -9.98 8.88 7.74
N ASP A 81 -10.92 7.95 7.71
CA ASP A 81 -10.74 6.58 7.22
C ASP A 81 -11.88 6.27 6.23
N ILE A 82 -11.51 5.89 5.03
CA ILE A 82 -12.43 5.52 3.94
C ILE A 82 -12.19 4.05 3.62
N PRO A 83 -13.09 3.15 4.04
CA PRO A 83 -12.99 1.75 3.66
C PRO A 83 -13.35 1.57 2.18
N VAL A 84 -12.51 0.89 1.45
CA VAL A 84 -12.61 0.62 0.02
C VAL A 84 -12.64 -0.88 -0.19
N LYS A 85 -13.74 -1.40 -0.73
CA LYS A 85 -13.99 -2.84 -0.89
C LYS A 85 -14.05 -3.28 -2.35
N ASN A 86 -14.16 -2.35 -3.27
CA ASN A 86 -14.26 -2.58 -4.70
C ASN A 86 -13.72 -1.38 -5.49
N GLU A 87 -13.62 -1.52 -6.81
CA GLU A 87 -13.12 -0.48 -7.70
C GLU A 87 -13.97 0.81 -7.64
N ASP A 88 -15.29 0.69 -7.58
CA ASP A 88 -16.18 1.85 -7.51
C ASP A 88 -16.00 2.66 -6.23
N ASP A 89 -15.72 2.00 -5.11
CA ASP A 89 -15.40 2.67 -3.84
C ASP A 89 -14.12 3.48 -3.97
N LEU A 90 -13.08 2.91 -4.63
CA LEU A 90 -11.82 3.61 -4.84
C LEU A 90 -11.99 4.81 -5.76
N ILE A 91 -12.68 4.65 -6.89
CA ILE A 91 -12.97 5.75 -7.82
C ILE A 91 -13.74 6.86 -7.12
N ARG A 92 -14.74 6.51 -6.31
CA ARG A 92 -15.49 7.50 -5.52
C ARG A 92 -14.60 8.23 -4.52
N ALA A 93 -13.75 7.49 -3.80
CA ALA A 93 -12.81 8.07 -2.85
C ALA A 93 -11.86 9.04 -3.54
N MET A 94 -11.34 8.71 -4.73
CA MET A 94 -10.45 9.58 -5.52
C MET A 94 -11.18 10.82 -6.04
N ASN A 95 -12.38 10.69 -6.60
CA ASN A 95 -13.15 11.79 -7.17
C ASN A 95 -13.61 12.83 -6.13
N HIS A 96 -13.84 12.37 -4.90
CA HIS A 96 -14.28 13.21 -3.78
C HIS A 96 -13.18 13.42 -2.73
N PHE A 97 -11.92 13.18 -3.13
CA PHE A 97 -10.80 13.32 -2.22
C PHE A 97 -10.61 14.78 -1.81
N GLU A 98 -10.83 15.05 -0.55
CA GLU A 98 -10.55 16.33 0.10
C GLU A 98 -9.44 16.11 1.12
N LEU A 99 -8.35 16.86 1.03
CA LEU A 99 -7.28 16.80 1.99
C LEU A 99 -7.77 17.33 3.35
N ARG A 100 -7.73 16.48 4.36
CA ARG A 100 -8.15 16.83 5.73
C ARG A 100 -6.98 16.71 6.68
N GLY A 101 -6.54 17.84 7.21
CA GLY A 101 -5.40 17.91 8.10
C GLY A 101 -4.80 19.31 8.11
N GLY A 102 -3.47 19.41 8.03
CA GLY A 102 -2.73 20.68 8.10
C GLY A 102 -2.11 20.92 9.47
N GLY A 103 -2.04 19.88 10.30
CA GLY A 103 -1.30 19.89 11.57
C GLY A 103 0.18 19.55 11.42
N GLY A 104 0.84 19.35 12.57
CA GLY A 104 2.20 18.77 12.61
C GLY A 104 2.17 17.29 12.23
N THR A 105 3.35 16.69 12.05
CA THR A 105 3.48 15.30 11.63
C THR A 105 3.88 14.39 12.80
N ASP A 106 3.00 13.47 13.14
CA ASP A 106 3.26 12.36 14.05
C ASP A 106 2.66 11.09 13.45
N PHE A 107 3.50 10.13 13.09
CA PHE A 107 3.02 8.90 12.44
C PHE A 107 2.41 7.90 13.42
N ARG A 108 2.73 7.99 14.72
CA ARG A 108 2.30 7.03 15.74
C ARG A 108 0.79 6.84 15.83
N PRO A 109 -0.04 7.90 15.81
CA PRO A 109 -1.50 7.74 15.89
C PRO A 109 -2.09 6.92 14.73
N ALA A 110 -1.54 7.04 13.52
CA ALA A 110 -1.98 6.24 12.38
C ALA A 110 -1.67 4.74 12.59
N PHE A 111 -0.49 4.40 13.12
CA PHE A 111 -0.13 3.02 13.44
C PHE A 111 -0.96 2.43 14.57
N GLU A 112 -1.26 3.23 15.59
CA GLU A 112 -2.15 2.84 16.68
C GLU A 112 -3.56 2.55 16.17
N TYR A 113 -4.07 3.41 15.30
CA TYR A 113 -5.38 3.26 14.67
C TYR A 113 -5.45 1.99 13.79
N VAL A 114 -4.47 1.73 12.93
CA VAL A 114 -4.43 0.52 12.12
C VAL A 114 -4.34 -0.73 13.01
N SER A 115 -3.59 -0.67 14.10
CA SER A 115 -3.52 -1.76 15.09
C SER A 115 -4.88 -1.99 15.76
N GLN A 116 -5.63 -0.93 16.04
CA GLN A 116 -7.00 -1.03 16.55
C GLN A 116 -7.93 -1.67 15.52
N LEU A 117 -7.86 -1.29 14.23
CA LEU A 117 -8.65 -1.93 13.17
C LEU A 117 -8.37 -3.44 13.06
N CYS A 118 -7.12 -3.84 13.25
CA CYS A 118 -6.76 -5.27 13.33
C CYS A 118 -7.39 -5.95 14.57
N ALA A 119 -7.34 -5.32 15.73
CA ALA A 119 -7.96 -5.84 16.96
C ALA A 119 -9.49 -5.94 16.85
N GLU A 120 -10.12 -5.01 16.17
CA GLU A 120 -11.56 -5.00 15.86
C GLU A 120 -11.96 -5.96 14.73
N LYS A 121 -11.01 -6.71 14.17
CA LYS A 121 -11.23 -7.64 13.06
C LYS A 121 -11.76 -6.97 11.79
N LYS A 122 -11.48 -5.69 11.59
CA LYS A 122 -11.72 -5.01 10.31
C LYS A 122 -10.79 -5.56 9.23
N PHE A 123 -9.58 -5.93 9.62
CA PHE A 123 -8.64 -6.72 8.85
C PHE A 123 -8.58 -8.14 9.41
N SER A 124 -8.68 -9.14 8.55
CA SER A 124 -8.50 -10.56 8.91
C SER A 124 -7.03 -10.97 8.82
N ASN A 125 -6.31 -10.41 7.87
CA ASN A 125 -4.89 -10.67 7.61
C ASN A 125 -4.26 -9.49 6.87
N LEU A 126 -4.07 -8.37 7.59
CA LEU A 126 -3.45 -7.18 7.02
C LEU A 126 -2.06 -7.53 6.47
N ARG A 127 -1.87 -7.35 5.17
CA ARG A 127 -0.62 -7.68 4.46
C ARG A 127 0.42 -6.61 4.65
N GLY A 128 0.00 -5.35 4.60
CA GLY A 128 0.94 -4.26 4.72
C GLY A 128 0.26 -2.91 4.92
N LEU A 129 1.09 -1.97 5.33
CA LEU A 129 0.75 -0.56 5.43
C LEU A 129 1.69 0.23 4.52
N LEU A 130 1.12 1.02 3.62
CA LEU A 130 1.83 1.98 2.81
C LEU A 130 1.60 3.37 3.41
N TYR A 131 2.66 4.08 3.75
CA TYR A 131 2.60 5.41 4.34
C TYR A 131 3.21 6.42 3.38
N PHE A 132 2.39 7.26 2.78
CA PHE A 132 2.82 8.33 1.90
C PHE A 132 3.10 9.59 2.73
N THR A 133 4.34 10.12 2.68
CA THR A 133 4.80 11.23 3.51
C THR A 133 6.07 11.88 2.95
N ASP A 134 6.40 13.07 3.42
CA ASP A 134 7.72 13.69 3.23
C ASP A 134 8.77 13.22 4.28
N GLY A 135 8.34 12.41 5.25
CA GLY A 135 9.24 11.84 6.25
C GLY A 135 9.53 12.72 7.47
N MET A 136 9.09 13.97 7.47
CA MET A 136 9.38 14.92 8.54
C MET A 136 8.44 14.73 9.74
N GLY A 137 8.59 13.62 10.47
CA GLY A 137 7.70 13.30 11.58
C GLY A 137 8.27 12.36 12.62
N THR A 138 7.44 12.07 13.62
CA THR A 138 7.80 11.14 14.70
C THR A 138 7.37 9.72 14.35
N TYR A 139 8.35 8.82 14.24
CA TYR A 139 8.13 7.42 13.87
C TYR A 139 7.80 6.55 15.09
N PRO A 140 7.03 5.45 14.91
CA PRO A 140 6.83 4.47 15.97
C PRO A 140 8.13 3.70 16.27
N ALA A 141 8.45 3.56 17.57
CA ALA A 141 9.66 2.87 18.00
C ALA A 141 9.60 1.35 17.83
N ARG A 142 8.39 0.77 17.76
CA ARG A 142 8.18 -0.68 17.68
C ARG A 142 7.66 -1.07 16.30
N ARG A 143 8.20 -2.17 15.75
CA ARG A 143 7.69 -2.78 14.54
C ARG A 143 6.26 -3.28 14.76
N PRO A 144 5.31 -2.94 13.87
CA PRO A 144 3.97 -3.52 13.89
C PRO A 144 3.97 -5.00 13.46
N ALA A 145 2.82 -5.67 13.58
CA ALA A 145 2.65 -7.06 13.18
C ALA A 145 2.52 -7.26 11.66
N TYR A 146 2.40 -6.18 10.90
CA TYR A 146 2.28 -6.16 9.44
C TYR A 146 3.49 -5.47 8.81
N ASP A 147 3.74 -5.74 7.55
CA ASP A 147 4.83 -5.08 6.82
C ASP A 147 4.50 -3.61 6.56
N THR A 148 5.51 -2.76 6.56
CA THR A 148 5.33 -1.32 6.40
C THR A 148 6.32 -0.78 5.39
N ALA A 149 5.82 0.07 4.47
CA ALA A 149 6.65 0.85 3.57
C ALA A 149 6.30 2.33 3.69
N PHE A 150 7.34 3.16 3.85
CA PHE A 150 7.22 4.60 3.70
C PHE A 150 7.53 4.98 2.26
N LEU A 151 6.62 5.73 1.67
CA LEU A 151 6.67 6.18 0.28
C LEU A 151 6.97 7.67 0.26
N PHE A 152 8.09 8.04 -0.30
CA PHE A 152 8.55 9.42 -0.43
C PHE A 152 8.43 9.86 -1.87
N LEU A 153 8.00 11.07 -2.10
CA LEU A 153 7.86 11.62 -3.44
C LEU A 153 8.87 12.73 -3.69
N GLY A 154 9.55 12.65 -4.84
CA GLY A 154 10.52 13.65 -5.28
C GLY A 154 11.77 13.69 -4.42
N ASP A 155 12.46 14.84 -4.47
CA ASP A 155 13.78 15.03 -3.84
C ASP A 155 13.71 15.68 -2.46
N ARG A 156 12.52 16.10 -2.01
CA ARG A 156 12.34 16.88 -0.77
C ARG A 156 11.73 16.05 0.34
N PHE A 157 12.44 15.05 0.81
CA PHE A 157 12.01 14.22 1.92
C PHE A 157 13.14 14.02 2.94
N ASP A 158 12.78 13.67 4.17
CA ASP A 158 13.73 13.27 5.22
C ASP A 158 13.48 11.79 5.60
N ASP A 159 14.38 10.92 5.19
CA ASP A 159 14.34 9.50 5.49
C ASP A 159 15.32 9.07 6.59
N ALA A 160 16.03 10.01 7.20
CA ALA A 160 17.09 9.73 8.17
C ALA A 160 16.57 8.99 9.41
N ASN A 161 15.33 9.27 9.81
CA ASN A 161 14.71 8.71 11.01
C ASN A 161 13.78 7.51 10.74
N VAL A 162 13.69 7.05 9.48
CA VAL A 162 12.86 5.88 9.14
C VAL A 162 13.39 4.66 9.87
N PRO A 163 12.54 3.95 10.63
CA PRO A 163 12.98 2.80 11.40
C PRO A 163 13.53 1.67 10.49
N PRO A 164 14.58 0.95 10.93
CA PRO A 164 15.22 -0.09 10.12
C PRO A 164 14.32 -1.29 9.81
N TRP A 165 13.17 -1.42 10.48
CA TRP A 165 12.20 -2.46 10.21
C TRP A 165 11.22 -2.12 9.08
N ALA A 166 11.18 -0.86 8.64
CA ALA A 166 10.30 -0.40 7.56
C ALA A 166 11.06 -0.34 6.23
N MET A 167 10.37 -0.60 5.15
CA MET A 167 10.87 -0.37 3.79
C MET A 167 10.82 1.11 3.45
N LYS A 168 11.79 1.58 2.67
CA LYS A 168 11.81 2.91 2.09
C LYS A 168 11.64 2.78 0.59
N VAL A 169 10.71 3.54 0.03
CA VAL A 169 10.47 3.61 -1.41
C VAL A 169 10.44 5.08 -1.81
N VAL A 170 11.32 5.46 -2.70
CA VAL A 170 11.33 6.82 -3.28
C VAL A 170 10.66 6.74 -4.63
N LEU A 171 9.69 7.60 -4.86
CA LEU A 171 8.91 7.69 -6.08
C LEU A 171 9.38 8.94 -6.85
N ASP A 172 9.68 8.78 -8.13
CA ASP A 172 10.12 9.88 -8.99
C ASP A 172 8.91 10.71 -9.45
N GLU A 173 8.97 12.04 -9.24
CA GLU A 173 7.90 12.95 -9.67
C GLU A 173 7.72 12.95 -11.20
N GLU A 174 8.80 12.76 -11.97
CA GLU A 174 8.72 12.77 -13.44
C GLU A 174 8.00 11.53 -13.99
N GLU A 175 8.20 10.37 -13.36
CA GLU A 175 7.45 9.15 -13.71
C GLU A 175 5.95 9.31 -13.39
N PHE A 176 5.63 9.93 -12.26
CA PHE A 176 4.26 10.15 -11.80
C PHE A 176 3.47 11.15 -12.66
N THR A 177 4.10 12.25 -13.04
CA THR A 177 3.42 13.29 -13.83
C THR A 177 3.39 12.97 -15.32
N GLY A 178 4.39 12.26 -15.83
CA GLY A 178 4.52 11.91 -17.26
C GLY A 178 3.54 10.84 -17.75
N GLU A 179 3.23 9.84 -16.95
CA GLU A 179 2.25 8.78 -17.31
C GLU A 179 0.80 9.25 -17.15
N SER A 180 0.50 10.06 -16.13
CA SER A 180 -0.83 10.67 -15.96
C SER A 180 -1.22 11.54 -17.15
N ALA A 181 -0.27 12.27 -17.75
CA ALA A 181 -0.51 13.09 -18.94
C ALA A 181 -0.79 12.24 -20.19
N ARG A 182 -0.21 11.06 -20.33
CA ARG A 182 -0.45 10.14 -21.46
C ARG A 182 -1.78 9.42 -21.34
N SER A 183 -2.22 9.09 -20.13
CA SER A 183 -3.51 8.45 -19.87
C SER A 183 -4.70 9.39 -20.10
N ALA A 184 -4.55 10.68 -19.75
CA ALA A 184 -5.60 11.69 -19.96
C ALA A 184 -5.77 12.12 -21.42
N SER A 185 -4.79 11.88 -22.29
CA SER A 185 -4.81 12.20 -23.72
C SER A 185 -5.38 11.07 -24.58
N ALA A 186 -5.72 9.92 -24.00
CA ALA A 186 -6.23 8.73 -24.69
C ALA A 186 -7.74 8.46 -24.47
N LEU A 187 -8.46 9.40 -23.85
CA LEU A 187 -9.92 9.44 -23.68
C LEU A 187 -10.50 10.62 -24.47
#